data_92e917b93eb80a83b1a513b511cf9129
#
_entry.id   92e917b93eb80a83b1a513b511cf9129
#
_cell.length_a   1.000
_cell.length_b   1.000
_cell.length_c   1.000
_cell.angle_alpha   90.00
_cell.angle_beta   90.00
_cell.angle_gamma   90.00
#
_symmetry.space_group_name_H-M   'P 1'
#
loop_
_entity.id
_entity.type
_entity.pdbx_description
1 polymer ?
#
loop_
_entity_poly.entity_id
_entity_poly.type
_entity_poly.pdbx_seq_one_letter_code
_entity_poly.pdbx_strand_id
1 'polypeptide(L)'
;MAEVCQRFGISRKTGYKMLARHAELGLAGLKDGSRAPKVHPNQTPPEVEAAVLRVRKAHPTWGSKKILWTLDRERPDEDWPARSTVEEILKRAGLVEPRDRRLRRQPSSPPKVEAAAPNDVWSMDYKGWFRVGDGTRCDPLTVNDVCSRASLVCHAMVRPKMADVRLKLESTFLAFGLPRFMLSDGGPPFGANGLGRLSRLGVWLVRLGVIPVLTEPGRPDQNGRHERFHETLKAETASPPRASIRAQQEAFDGFQQGYNEERPHEALGMRPPAEVYELSPRQMLGELQEHSYETGFESRSVRSDGSIKWDGEMVFVGEAFAGEVVGIKPFDDGLWHVHLGPLRVGILHGRSRTIVPLQDGVTHVPGHGAG
;
A
#
# COMPACT_ATOMS: atom_id res chain seq x y z
N MET A 1 -3.07 -43.33 -60.79
CA MET A 1 -2.52 -42.13 -60.12
C MET A 1 -2.66 -40.84 -60.91
N ALA A 2 -2.34 -40.77 -62.19
CA ALA A 2 -2.52 -39.56 -63.01
C ALA A 2 -3.96 -39.06 -63.02
N GLU A 3 -4.92 -39.89 -63.27
CA GLU A 3 -6.37 -39.62 -63.32
C GLU A 3 -6.91 -39.17 -61.95
N VAL A 4 -6.47 -39.84 -60.88
CA VAL A 4 -6.84 -39.46 -59.49
C VAL A 4 -6.31 -38.08 -59.15
N CYS A 5 -5.06 -37.78 -59.48
CA CYS A 5 -4.45 -36.47 -59.22
C CYS A 5 -5.19 -35.34 -60.00
N GLN A 6 -5.57 -35.62 -61.24
CA GLN A 6 -6.32 -34.69 -62.08
C GLN A 6 -7.73 -34.42 -61.52
N ARG A 7 -8.40 -35.46 -61.05
CA ARG A 7 -9.73 -35.37 -60.42
C ARG A 7 -9.72 -34.53 -59.15
N PHE A 8 -8.68 -34.55 -58.37
CA PHE A 8 -8.52 -33.80 -57.13
C PHE A 8 -7.72 -32.49 -57.29
N GLY A 9 -7.33 -32.11 -58.51
CA GLY A 9 -6.64 -30.85 -58.78
C GLY A 9 -5.24 -30.77 -58.12
N ILE A 10 -4.57 -31.91 -57.87
CA ILE A 10 -3.25 -31.98 -57.23
C ILE A 10 -2.18 -32.49 -58.22
N SER A 11 -0.92 -32.08 -57.98
CA SER A 11 0.20 -32.57 -58.76
C SER A 11 0.47 -34.08 -58.50
N ARG A 12 1.00 -34.83 -59.51
CA ARG A 12 1.40 -36.23 -59.32
C ARG A 12 2.40 -36.36 -58.13
N LYS A 13 3.31 -35.39 -57.96
CA LYS A 13 4.29 -35.35 -56.85
C LYS A 13 3.56 -35.31 -55.52
N THR A 14 2.50 -34.46 -55.39
CA THR A 14 1.69 -34.36 -54.18
C THR A 14 0.92 -35.66 -53.92
N GLY A 15 0.35 -36.29 -54.97
CA GLY A 15 -0.34 -37.58 -54.85
C GLY A 15 0.55 -38.70 -54.34
N TYR A 16 1.76 -38.85 -54.88
CA TYR A 16 2.71 -39.86 -54.41
C TYR A 16 3.22 -39.57 -52.98
N LYS A 17 3.42 -38.30 -52.63
CA LYS A 17 3.75 -37.89 -51.27
C LYS A 17 2.65 -38.25 -50.25
N MET A 18 1.39 -38.05 -50.61
CA MET A 18 0.24 -38.44 -49.79
C MET A 18 0.16 -39.94 -49.57
N LEU A 19 0.38 -40.73 -50.67
CA LEU A 19 0.38 -42.20 -50.59
C LEU A 19 1.50 -42.72 -49.70
N ALA A 20 2.70 -42.21 -49.84
CA ALA A 20 3.86 -42.60 -48.99
C ALA A 20 3.56 -42.33 -47.51
N ARG A 21 3.04 -41.14 -47.19
CA ARG A 21 2.62 -40.76 -45.83
C ARG A 21 1.51 -41.63 -45.29
N HIS A 22 0.52 -41.99 -46.15
CA HIS A 22 -0.52 -42.90 -45.75
C HIS A 22 -0.02 -44.33 -45.51
N ALA A 23 0.89 -44.82 -46.33
CA ALA A 23 1.51 -46.13 -46.10
C ALA A 23 2.30 -46.21 -44.79
N GLU A 24 2.98 -45.10 -44.40
CA GLU A 24 3.77 -45.00 -43.19
C GLU A 24 2.96 -44.73 -41.91
N LEU A 25 1.99 -43.83 -41.96
CA LEU A 25 1.27 -43.29 -40.82
C LEU A 25 -0.24 -43.51 -40.82
N GLY A 26 -0.77 -44.25 -41.81
CA GLY A 26 -2.19 -44.46 -42.00
C GLY A 26 -2.94 -43.12 -42.25
N LEU A 27 -4.22 -43.04 -41.80
CA LEU A 27 -5.01 -41.85 -41.96
C LEU A 27 -4.41 -40.59 -41.31
N ALA A 28 -3.61 -40.74 -40.28
CA ALA A 28 -2.90 -39.60 -39.62
C ALA A 28 -1.90 -38.94 -40.58
N GLY A 29 -1.32 -39.69 -41.49
CA GLY A 29 -0.40 -39.21 -42.52
C GLY A 29 -1.04 -38.30 -43.58
N LEU A 30 -2.34 -38.28 -43.70
CA LEU A 30 -3.10 -37.41 -44.63
C LEU A 30 -3.35 -36.00 -44.06
N LYS A 31 -3.20 -35.78 -42.74
CA LYS A 31 -3.28 -34.46 -42.15
C LYS A 31 -2.09 -33.61 -42.61
N ASP A 32 -2.34 -32.30 -42.78
CA ASP A 32 -1.26 -31.35 -43.04
C ASP A 32 -0.26 -31.35 -41.91
N GLY A 33 1.01 -31.60 -42.23
CA GLY A 33 2.07 -31.47 -41.25
C GLY A 33 2.39 -30.01 -40.94
N SER A 34 2.89 -29.75 -39.76
CA SER A 34 3.40 -28.42 -39.42
C SER A 34 4.40 -27.93 -40.45
N ARG A 35 4.22 -26.70 -40.93
CA ARG A 35 5.17 -26.00 -41.81
C ARG A 35 6.23 -25.21 -41.03
N ALA A 36 6.18 -25.28 -39.70
CA ALA A 36 7.14 -24.60 -38.84
C ALA A 36 8.55 -25.16 -39.05
N PRO A 37 9.58 -24.36 -39.04
CA PRO A 37 10.97 -24.82 -39.09
C PRO A 37 11.24 -25.82 -37.98
N LYS A 38 11.98 -26.86 -38.24
CA LYS A 38 12.40 -27.85 -37.23
C LYS A 38 13.45 -27.30 -36.28
N VAL A 39 14.20 -26.30 -36.71
CA VAL A 39 15.20 -25.59 -35.92
C VAL A 39 14.87 -24.11 -35.95
N HIS A 40 14.79 -23.51 -34.79
CA HIS A 40 14.57 -22.09 -34.61
C HIS A 40 15.85 -21.47 -34.03
N PRO A 41 16.70 -20.80 -34.83
CA PRO A 41 17.98 -20.25 -34.38
C PRO A 41 17.82 -19.26 -33.19
N ASN A 42 16.69 -18.60 -33.10
CA ASN A 42 16.39 -17.63 -32.06
C ASN A 42 15.47 -18.19 -30.92
N GLN A 43 15.43 -19.52 -30.79
CA GLN A 43 14.68 -20.15 -29.71
C GLN A 43 15.42 -19.91 -28.38
N THR A 44 14.70 -19.44 -27.38
CA THR A 44 15.25 -19.30 -26.03
C THR A 44 15.76 -20.64 -25.51
N PRO A 45 16.98 -20.70 -24.98
CA PRO A 45 17.53 -21.92 -24.40
C PRO A 45 16.66 -22.48 -23.28
N PRO A 46 16.55 -23.82 -23.15
CA PRO A 46 15.71 -24.43 -22.11
C PRO A 46 16.09 -24.02 -20.67
N GLU A 47 17.38 -23.77 -20.43
CA GLU A 47 17.91 -23.32 -19.13
C GLU A 47 17.36 -21.94 -18.75
N VAL A 48 17.28 -21.03 -19.74
CA VAL A 48 16.74 -19.69 -19.57
C VAL A 48 15.23 -19.75 -19.31
N GLU A 49 14.48 -20.58 -20.07
CA GLU A 49 13.06 -20.80 -19.82
C GLU A 49 12.84 -21.38 -18.40
N ALA A 50 13.64 -22.37 -18.00
CA ALA A 50 13.56 -22.95 -16.67
C ALA A 50 13.84 -21.93 -15.55
N ALA A 51 14.81 -21.03 -15.74
CA ALA A 51 15.12 -19.97 -14.78
C ALA A 51 13.94 -18.99 -14.64
N VAL A 52 13.35 -18.54 -15.74
CA VAL A 52 12.15 -17.68 -15.76
C VAL A 52 10.98 -18.34 -15.01
N LEU A 53 10.73 -19.62 -15.31
CA LEU A 53 9.63 -20.37 -14.67
C LEU A 53 9.90 -20.64 -13.19
N ARG A 54 11.15 -20.84 -12.78
CA ARG A 54 11.55 -20.98 -11.37
C ARG A 54 11.18 -19.74 -10.57
N VAL A 55 11.60 -18.55 -11.03
CA VAL A 55 11.29 -17.28 -10.35
C VAL A 55 9.79 -17.05 -10.32
N ARG A 56 9.07 -17.31 -11.42
CA ARG A 56 7.61 -17.15 -11.46
C ARG A 56 6.88 -18.09 -10.49
N LYS A 57 7.34 -19.33 -10.32
CA LYS A 57 6.78 -20.29 -9.38
C LYS A 57 7.03 -19.87 -7.92
N ALA A 58 8.22 -19.35 -7.62
CA ALA A 58 8.53 -18.81 -6.30
C ALA A 58 7.70 -17.55 -5.98
N HIS A 59 7.46 -16.71 -6.98
CA HIS A 59 6.74 -15.44 -6.83
C HIS A 59 5.56 -15.33 -7.84
N PRO A 60 4.41 -15.98 -7.57
CA PRO A 60 3.30 -16.09 -8.53
C PRO A 60 2.70 -14.76 -8.99
N THR A 61 2.87 -13.68 -8.25
CA THR A 61 2.36 -12.34 -8.56
C THR A 61 3.32 -11.48 -9.37
N TRP A 62 4.58 -11.93 -9.58
CA TRP A 62 5.58 -11.11 -10.24
C TRP A 62 5.44 -11.16 -11.77
N GLY A 63 5.47 -10.00 -12.40
CA GLY A 63 5.49 -9.86 -13.85
C GLY A 63 6.91 -9.94 -14.42
N SER A 64 6.99 -9.96 -15.75
CA SER A 64 8.25 -10.09 -16.53
C SER A 64 9.37 -9.15 -16.08
N LYS A 65 9.07 -7.88 -15.77
CA LYS A 65 10.09 -6.92 -15.31
C LYS A 65 10.77 -7.34 -14.00
N LYS A 66 9.98 -7.82 -13.03
CA LYS A 66 10.51 -8.25 -11.74
C LYS A 66 11.31 -9.53 -11.86
N ILE A 67 10.82 -10.47 -12.68
CA ILE A 67 11.52 -11.72 -12.98
C ILE A 67 12.89 -11.43 -13.60
N LEU A 68 12.95 -10.59 -14.63
CA LEU A 68 14.19 -10.21 -15.28
C LEU A 68 15.18 -9.54 -14.33
N TRP A 69 14.69 -8.58 -13.53
CA TRP A 69 15.54 -7.91 -12.54
C TRP A 69 16.14 -8.90 -11.52
N THR A 70 15.35 -9.88 -11.07
CA THR A 70 15.83 -10.90 -10.14
C THR A 70 16.88 -11.80 -10.79
N LEU A 71 16.63 -12.25 -12.02
CA LEU A 71 17.57 -13.08 -12.76
C LEU A 71 18.88 -12.37 -13.05
N ASP A 72 18.82 -11.11 -13.47
CA ASP A 72 19.98 -10.26 -13.72
C ASP A 72 20.83 -10.07 -12.46
N ARG A 73 20.18 -9.90 -11.31
CA ARG A 73 20.86 -9.78 -10.01
C ARG A 73 21.45 -11.11 -9.52
N GLU A 74 20.78 -12.24 -9.75
CA GLU A 74 21.30 -13.57 -9.40
C GLU A 74 22.49 -13.98 -10.28
N ARG A 75 22.47 -13.61 -11.57
CA ARG A 75 23.46 -13.98 -12.57
C ARG A 75 23.70 -12.83 -13.55
N PRO A 76 24.48 -11.82 -13.14
CA PRO A 76 24.68 -10.60 -13.93
C PRO A 76 25.48 -10.82 -15.24
N ASP A 77 26.22 -11.92 -15.35
CA ASP A 77 27.02 -12.24 -16.53
C ASP A 77 26.23 -13.02 -17.60
N GLU A 78 24.96 -13.37 -17.36
CA GLU A 78 24.12 -14.08 -18.32
C GLU A 78 23.27 -13.11 -19.16
N ASP A 79 23.14 -13.40 -20.46
CA ASP A 79 22.27 -12.69 -21.38
C ASP A 79 20.80 -13.14 -21.19
N TRP A 80 20.00 -12.30 -20.56
CA TRP A 80 18.59 -12.57 -20.36
C TRP A 80 17.73 -12.09 -21.54
N PRO A 81 16.65 -12.81 -21.87
CA PRO A 81 15.82 -12.47 -23.02
C PRO A 81 15.05 -11.16 -22.79
N ALA A 82 14.61 -10.55 -23.88
CA ALA A 82 13.77 -9.37 -23.83
C ALA A 82 12.47 -9.63 -23.04
N ARG A 83 11.92 -8.58 -22.44
CA ARG A 83 10.69 -8.64 -21.65
C ARG A 83 9.53 -9.35 -22.39
N SER A 84 9.34 -9.07 -23.67
CA SER A 84 8.32 -9.71 -24.52
C SER A 84 8.49 -11.22 -24.60
N THR A 85 9.73 -11.70 -24.67
CA THR A 85 10.04 -13.14 -24.68
C THR A 85 9.66 -13.78 -23.35
N VAL A 86 9.99 -13.13 -22.22
CA VAL A 86 9.56 -13.63 -20.89
C VAL A 86 8.04 -13.69 -20.79
N GLU A 87 7.32 -12.67 -21.28
CA GLU A 87 5.84 -12.66 -21.31
C GLU A 87 5.28 -13.82 -22.14
N GLU A 88 5.91 -14.15 -23.26
CA GLU A 88 5.49 -15.28 -24.10
C GLU A 88 5.81 -16.64 -23.45
N ILE A 89 6.96 -16.77 -22.77
CA ILE A 89 7.30 -17.98 -21.97
C ILE A 89 6.22 -18.22 -20.90
N LEU A 90 5.88 -17.18 -20.13
CA LEU A 90 4.86 -17.26 -19.09
C LEU A 90 3.48 -17.61 -19.64
N LYS A 91 3.11 -17.04 -20.81
CA LYS A 91 1.86 -17.31 -21.49
C LYS A 91 1.78 -18.76 -21.99
N ARG A 92 2.84 -19.28 -22.63
CA ARG A 92 2.92 -20.68 -23.06
C ARG A 92 2.83 -21.66 -21.90
N ALA A 93 3.39 -21.28 -20.75
CA ALA A 93 3.31 -22.07 -19.52
C ALA A 93 1.96 -21.97 -18.80
N GLY A 94 0.97 -21.22 -19.33
CA GLY A 94 -0.33 -21.02 -18.69
C GLY A 94 -0.30 -20.21 -17.38
N LEU A 95 0.77 -19.45 -17.15
CA LEU A 95 1.00 -18.69 -15.91
C LEU A 95 0.54 -17.22 -16.01
N VAL A 96 -0.16 -16.85 -17.07
CA VAL A 96 -0.72 -15.51 -17.29
C VAL A 96 -2.23 -15.62 -17.33
N GLU A 97 -2.88 -15.06 -16.31
CA GLU A 97 -4.35 -14.92 -16.35
C GLU A 97 -4.75 -13.74 -17.22
N PRO A 98 -5.82 -13.87 -18.06
CA PRO A 98 -6.37 -12.76 -18.77
C PRO A 98 -6.81 -11.67 -17.79
N ARG A 99 -6.25 -10.49 -17.91
CA ARG A 99 -6.71 -9.34 -17.12
C ARG A 99 -7.79 -8.60 -17.89
N ASP A 100 -8.94 -8.42 -17.27
CA ASP A 100 -9.89 -7.42 -17.76
C ASP A 100 -9.19 -6.06 -17.81
N ARG A 101 -9.28 -5.39 -18.96
CA ARG A 101 -8.76 -4.04 -19.14
C ARG A 101 -9.56 -3.07 -18.27
N ARG A 102 -9.21 -2.96 -16.99
CA ARG A 102 -9.69 -1.85 -16.18
C ARG A 102 -9.11 -0.56 -16.72
N LEU A 103 -9.97 0.37 -17.10
CA LEU A 103 -9.56 1.74 -17.43
C LEU A 103 -8.75 2.30 -16.27
N ARG A 104 -7.50 2.67 -16.53
CA ARG A 104 -6.67 3.39 -15.55
C ARG A 104 -7.37 4.72 -15.28
N ARG A 105 -8.01 4.85 -14.12
CA ARG A 105 -8.38 6.16 -13.60
C ARG A 105 -7.08 6.91 -13.28
N GLN A 106 -6.90 8.06 -13.89
CA GLN A 106 -5.84 8.97 -13.48
C GLN A 106 -6.22 9.55 -12.12
N PRO A 107 -5.24 9.74 -11.22
CA PRO A 107 -5.49 10.46 -9.97
C PRO A 107 -6.05 11.84 -10.30
N SER A 108 -7.16 12.21 -9.70
CA SER A 108 -7.85 13.48 -9.98
C SER A 108 -7.30 14.64 -9.15
N SER A 109 -6.39 14.38 -8.21
CA SER A 109 -5.71 15.42 -7.42
C SER A 109 -4.35 14.95 -6.90
N PRO A 110 -3.43 15.90 -6.63
CA PRO A 110 -2.16 15.60 -5.99
C PRO A 110 -2.39 15.03 -4.58
N PRO A 111 -1.42 14.27 -4.03
CA PRO A 111 -1.47 13.83 -2.64
C PRO A 111 -1.49 15.04 -1.70
N LYS A 112 -2.22 14.95 -0.59
CA LYS A 112 -2.28 16.04 0.42
C LYS A 112 -0.93 16.39 1.03
N VAL A 113 -0.02 15.43 1.08
CA VAL A 113 1.33 15.58 1.62
C VAL A 113 2.29 14.82 0.72
N GLU A 114 3.36 15.48 0.34
CA GLU A 114 4.46 14.87 -0.43
C GLU A 114 5.43 14.16 0.50
N ALA A 115 5.85 12.95 0.11
CA ALA A 115 6.89 12.17 0.78
C ALA A 115 8.16 12.26 -0.08
N ALA A 116 9.06 13.15 0.27
CA ALA A 116 10.33 13.35 -0.42
C ALA A 116 11.42 12.36 0.08
N ALA A 117 11.36 11.98 1.33
CA ALA A 117 12.29 11.07 1.98
C ALA A 117 11.57 9.98 2.79
N PRO A 118 12.25 8.87 3.13
CA PRO A 118 11.74 7.91 4.11
C PRO A 118 11.36 8.62 5.42
N ASN A 119 10.27 8.16 6.03
CA ASN A 119 9.69 8.70 7.26
C ASN A 119 9.06 10.10 7.17
N ASP A 120 9.02 10.73 6.01
CA ASP A 120 8.20 11.93 5.83
C ASP A 120 6.72 11.59 6.04
N VAL A 121 6.23 10.56 5.37
CA VAL A 121 4.82 10.16 5.43
C VAL A 121 4.71 8.65 5.57
N TRP A 122 4.09 8.20 6.65
CA TRP A 122 3.61 6.84 6.74
C TRP A 122 2.11 6.80 6.43
N SER A 123 1.68 5.82 5.66
CA SER A 123 0.25 5.56 5.43
C SER A 123 -0.21 4.39 6.29
N MET A 124 -1.36 4.55 6.94
CA MET A 124 -1.96 3.55 7.81
C MET A 124 -3.39 3.26 7.35
N ASP A 125 -3.75 1.98 7.26
CA ASP A 125 -5.07 1.59 6.79
C ASP A 125 -5.44 0.17 7.26
N TYR A 126 -6.75 -0.14 7.28
CA TYR A 126 -7.25 -1.49 7.37
C TYR A 126 -7.50 -2.06 5.99
N LYS A 127 -6.97 -3.26 5.74
CA LYS A 127 -7.19 -4.00 4.49
C LYS A 127 -8.67 -4.28 4.20
N GLY A 128 -9.53 -4.15 5.21
CA GLY A 128 -10.87 -4.72 5.21
C GLY A 128 -10.85 -6.17 5.71
N TRP A 129 -11.88 -6.53 6.43
CA TRP A 129 -11.93 -7.80 7.14
C TRP A 129 -12.23 -9.00 6.23
N PHE A 130 -11.76 -10.17 6.66
CA PHE A 130 -12.12 -11.46 6.12
C PHE A 130 -12.15 -12.51 7.25
N ARG A 131 -12.62 -13.71 6.97
CA ARG A 131 -12.56 -14.82 7.92
C ARG A 131 -11.42 -15.76 7.59
N VAL A 132 -10.68 -16.19 8.59
CA VAL A 132 -9.73 -17.29 8.50
C VAL A 132 -10.46 -18.64 8.58
N GLY A 133 -9.75 -19.76 8.37
CA GLY A 133 -10.35 -21.08 8.23
C GLY A 133 -11.17 -21.55 9.42
N ASP A 134 -10.82 -21.15 10.64
CA ASP A 134 -11.60 -21.42 11.86
C ASP A 134 -12.82 -20.52 12.08
N GLY A 135 -13.11 -19.64 11.10
CA GLY A 135 -14.22 -18.69 11.15
C GLY A 135 -13.93 -17.37 11.88
N THR A 136 -12.77 -17.24 12.51
CA THR A 136 -12.37 -16.02 13.22
C THR A 136 -12.23 -14.85 12.23
N ARG A 137 -12.74 -13.69 12.60
CA ARG A 137 -12.59 -12.45 11.82
C ARG A 137 -11.15 -11.93 11.93
N CYS A 138 -10.56 -11.58 10.81
CA CYS A 138 -9.27 -10.92 10.70
C CYS A 138 -9.44 -9.56 10.07
N ASP A 139 -8.99 -8.51 10.75
CA ASP A 139 -8.91 -7.12 10.26
C ASP A 139 -7.42 -6.74 10.17
N PRO A 140 -6.76 -6.87 9.02
CA PRO A 140 -5.34 -6.55 8.92
C PRO A 140 -5.08 -5.05 9.04
N LEU A 141 -4.33 -4.65 10.07
CA LEU A 141 -3.75 -3.32 10.17
C LEU A 141 -2.44 -3.28 9.38
N THR A 142 -2.29 -2.31 8.52
CA THR A 142 -1.08 -2.12 7.73
C THR A 142 -0.56 -0.70 7.87
N VAL A 143 0.77 -0.56 7.97
CA VAL A 143 1.47 0.74 7.97
C VAL A 143 2.63 0.64 6.99
N ASN A 144 2.69 1.56 6.05
CA ASN A 144 3.72 1.59 5.02
C ASN A 144 4.37 2.97 4.95
N ASP A 145 5.68 3.01 4.76
CA ASP A 145 6.37 4.23 4.37
C ASP A 145 6.04 4.59 2.92
N VAL A 146 5.58 5.82 2.69
CA VAL A 146 5.09 6.25 1.38
C VAL A 146 6.22 6.46 0.38
N CYS A 147 7.39 6.89 0.82
CA CYS A 147 8.56 7.14 -0.04
C CYS A 147 9.23 5.83 -0.45
N SER A 148 9.74 5.08 0.52
CA SER A 148 10.48 3.83 0.30
C SER A 148 9.61 2.63 -0.05
N ARG A 149 8.30 2.70 0.13
CA ARG A 149 7.35 1.58 -0.01
C ARG A 149 7.51 0.49 1.05
N ALA A 150 8.38 0.68 2.05
CA ALA A 150 8.57 -0.30 3.11
C ALA A 150 7.28 -0.56 3.88
N SER A 151 6.96 -1.84 4.07
CA SER A 151 5.86 -2.27 4.93
C SER A 151 6.40 -2.37 6.36
N LEU A 152 5.94 -1.48 7.24
CA LEU A 152 6.39 -1.39 8.63
C LEU A 152 5.50 -2.21 9.55
N VAL A 153 4.22 -2.34 9.21
CA VAL A 153 3.25 -3.17 9.92
C VAL A 153 2.39 -3.93 8.93
N CYS A 154 2.25 -5.23 9.16
CA CYS A 154 1.23 -6.09 8.57
C CYS A 154 0.70 -7.00 9.69
N HIS A 155 -0.35 -6.57 10.40
CA HIS A 155 -0.78 -7.20 11.64
C HIS A 155 -2.23 -7.68 11.57
N ALA A 156 -2.44 -8.98 11.86
CA ALA A 156 -3.75 -9.61 11.91
C ALA A 156 -4.47 -9.25 13.23
N MET A 157 -5.43 -8.34 13.16
CA MET A 157 -6.23 -7.97 14.32
C MET A 157 -7.55 -8.73 14.38
N VAL A 158 -7.97 -9.10 15.56
CA VAL A 158 -9.30 -9.67 15.85
C VAL A 158 -10.13 -8.58 16.54
N ARG A 159 -11.08 -7.97 15.83
CA ARG A 159 -11.89 -6.84 16.36
C ARG A 159 -11.02 -5.68 16.82
N PRO A 160 -10.45 -4.91 15.89
CA PRO A 160 -9.51 -3.85 16.23
C PRO A 160 -10.16 -2.82 17.15
N LYS A 161 -9.57 -2.61 18.34
CA LYS A 161 -9.89 -1.53 19.26
C LYS A 161 -8.81 -0.48 19.17
N MET A 162 -9.14 0.75 19.48
CA MET A 162 -8.16 1.86 19.47
C MET A 162 -6.92 1.56 20.34
N ALA A 163 -7.12 0.91 21.51
CA ALA A 163 -6.02 0.52 22.40
C ALA A 163 -5.03 -0.45 21.73
N ASP A 164 -5.55 -1.45 21.00
CA ASP A 164 -4.72 -2.45 20.31
C ASP A 164 -3.93 -1.80 19.16
N VAL A 165 -4.55 -0.88 18.41
CA VAL A 165 -3.88 -0.10 17.36
C VAL A 165 -2.78 0.75 17.97
N ARG A 166 -3.06 1.44 19.08
CA ARG A 166 -2.07 2.27 19.78
C ARG A 166 -0.88 1.45 20.24
N LEU A 167 -1.09 0.32 20.91
CA LEU A 167 -0.02 -0.59 21.35
C LEU A 167 0.84 -1.07 20.17
N LYS A 168 0.20 -1.39 19.02
CA LYS A 168 0.93 -1.79 17.83
C LYS A 168 1.76 -0.65 17.26
N LEU A 169 1.21 0.56 17.21
CA LEU A 169 1.95 1.75 16.78
C LEU A 169 3.09 2.11 17.74
N GLU A 170 2.88 2.00 19.07
CA GLU A 170 3.96 2.22 20.06
C GLU A 170 5.14 1.28 19.81
N SER A 171 4.88 -0.03 19.64
CA SER A 171 5.93 -0.99 19.30
C SER A 171 6.61 -0.69 17.96
N THR A 172 5.87 -0.18 16.99
CA THR A 172 6.39 0.22 15.67
C THR A 172 7.27 1.46 15.77
N PHE A 173 6.83 2.47 16.51
CA PHE A 173 7.59 3.70 16.74
C PHE A 173 8.89 3.47 17.52
N LEU A 174 8.87 2.53 18.47
CA LEU A 174 10.10 2.12 19.18
C LEU A 174 11.09 1.41 18.24
N ALA A 175 10.61 0.63 17.28
CA ALA A 175 11.45 -0.12 16.35
C ALA A 175 11.99 0.73 15.19
N PHE A 176 11.17 1.64 14.66
CA PHE A 176 11.46 2.37 13.41
C PHE A 176 11.62 3.88 13.59
N GLY A 177 11.32 4.42 14.78
CA GLY A 177 11.21 5.86 15.04
C GLY A 177 9.89 6.45 14.56
N LEU A 178 9.74 7.76 14.60
CA LEU A 178 8.51 8.48 14.31
C LEU A 178 8.50 9.05 12.89
N PRO A 179 7.39 8.94 12.14
CA PRO A 179 7.21 9.68 10.90
C PRO A 179 6.90 11.16 11.18
N ARG A 180 7.04 12.00 10.16
CA ARG A 180 6.57 13.39 10.24
C ARG A 180 5.05 13.48 10.12
N PHE A 181 4.48 12.74 9.18
CA PHE A 181 3.05 12.69 8.93
C PHE A 181 2.52 11.25 8.96
N MET A 182 1.32 11.08 9.50
CA MET A 182 0.58 9.82 9.44
C MET A 182 -0.68 10.02 8.59
N LEU A 183 -0.68 9.47 7.38
CA LEU A 183 -1.81 9.50 6.46
C LEU A 183 -2.75 8.33 6.75
N SER A 184 -4.04 8.59 6.91
CA SER A 184 -5.06 7.55 7.07
C SER A 184 -6.38 7.96 6.44
N ASP A 185 -7.32 7.02 6.36
CA ASP A 185 -8.70 7.37 6.05
C ASP A 185 -9.37 8.17 7.18
N GLY A 186 -10.51 8.77 6.90
CA GLY A 186 -11.25 9.54 7.91
C GLY A 186 -12.14 8.70 8.83
N GLY A 187 -12.10 7.36 8.70
CA GLY A 187 -12.91 6.44 9.49
C GLY A 187 -12.32 6.13 10.88
N PRO A 188 -13.16 5.65 11.83
CA PRO A 188 -12.67 5.20 13.13
C PRO A 188 -11.68 4.00 12.99
N PRO A 189 -10.63 3.93 13.81
CA PRO A 189 -10.27 4.81 14.93
C PRO A 189 -9.39 6.00 14.53
N PHE A 190 -9.10 6.20 13.24
CA PHE A 190 -8.13 7.17 12.74
C PHE A 190 -8.68 8.59 12.78
N GLY A 191 -9.90 8.79 12.28
CA GLY A 191 -10.61 10.07 12.30
C GLY A 191 -11.86 10.06 13.18
N ALA A 192 -12.38 11.25 13.49
CA ALA A 192 -13.62 11.46 14.22
C ALA A 192 -14.39 12.66 13.66
N ASN A 193 -15.66 12.78 14.07
CA ASN A 193 -16.45 13.98 13.82
C ASN A 193 -16.16 15.00 14.95
N GLY A 194 -15.50 16.09 14.65
CA GLY A 194 -15.15 17.10 15.66
C GLY A 194 -14.05 18.02 15.19
N LEU A 195 -13.46 18.76 16.13
CA LEU A 195 -12.40 19.72 15.83
C LEU A 195 -11.20 19.03 15.17
N GLY A 196 -10.78 19.57 14.04
CA GLY A 196 -9.70 19.03 13.24
C GLY A 196 -9.94 17.61 12.74
N ARG A 197 -11.12 17.04 12.90
CA ARG A 197 -11.46 15.63 12.64
C ARG A 197 -10.58 14.65 13.43
N LEU A 198 -9.98 15.10 14.55
CA LEU A 198 -9.06 14.31 15.35
C LEU A 198 -9.82 13.32 16.24
N SER A 199 -9.41 12.06 16.17
CA SER A 199 -9.75 11.03 17.16
C SER A 199 -8.79 11.10 18.35
N ARG A 200 -9.04 10.34 19.42
CA ARG A 200 -8.08 10.18 20.53
C ARG A 200 -6.74 9.64 20.05
N LEU A 201 -6.72 8.80 19.02
CA LEU A 201 -5.49 8.32 18.39
C LEU A 201 -4.77 9.47 17.68
N GLY A 202 -5.51 10.33 16.95
CA GLY A 202 -4.96 11.50 16.29
C GLY A 202 -4.34 12.49 17.28
N VAL A 203 -5.04 12.76 18.40
CA VAL A 203 -4.52 13.62 19.49
C VAL A 203 -3.22 13.04 20.07
N TRP A 204 -3.18 11.73 20.33
CA TRP A 204 -1.96 11.05 20.81
C TRP A 204 -0.80 11.15 19.80
N LEU A 205 -1.07 11.01 18.50
CA LEU A 205 -0.05 11.22 17.47
C LEU A 205 0.52 12.64 17.50
N VAL A 206 -0.33 13.65 17.68
CA VAL A 206 0.11 15.06 17.81
C VAL A 206 1.04 15.24 19.01
N ARG A 207 0.75 14.60 20.15
CA ARG A 207 1.62 14.63 21.34
C ARG A 207 3.00 14.01 21.07
N LEU A 208 3.08 13.05 20.15
CA LEU A 208 4.36 12.48 19.69
C LEU A 208 5.07 13.36 18.63
N GLY A 209 4.48 14.50 18.28
CA GLY A 209 4.97 15.34 17.19
C GLY A 209 4.74 14.74 15.80
N VAL A 210 3.82 13.77 15.67
CA VAL A 210 3.39 13.20 14.38
C VAL A 210 2.10 13.88 13.95
N ILE A 211 2.08 14.42 12.74
CA ILE A 211 0.93 15.16 12.22
C ILE A 211 -0.02 14.19 11.52
N PRO A 212 -1.25 13.96 12.05
CA PRO A 212 -2.25 13.15 11.37
C PRO A 212 -2.81 13.90 10.17
N VAL A 213 -2.86 13.21 9.03
CA VAL A 213 -3.43 13.70 7.77
C VAL A 213 -4.54 12.75 7.35
N LEU A 214 -5.76 13.26 7.24
CA LEU A 214 -6.90 12.45 6.82
C LEU A 214 -7.18 12.64 5.32
N THR A 215 -7.43 11.53 4.62
CA THR A 215 -7.92 11.60 3.25
C THR A 215 -9.31 12.23 3.20
N GLU A 216 -9.68 12.79 2.06
CA GLU A 216 -11.02 13.33 1.87
C GLU A 216 -12.04 12.19 1.69
N PRO A 217 -13.27 12.36 2.21
CA PRO A 217 -14.32 11.39 1.98
C PRO A 217 -14.56 11.18 0.48
N GLY A 218 -14.63 9.90 0.06
CA GLY A 218 -14.86 9.56 -1.34
C GLY A 218 -13.66 9.73 -2.28
N ARG A 219 -12.45 9.95 -1.73
CA ARG A 219 -11.21 10.13 -2.50
C ARG A 219 -10.21 8.98 -2.27
N PRO A 220 -10.51 7.77 -2.73
CA PRO A 220 -9.62 6.62 -2.61
C PRO A 220 -8.30 6.82 -3.36
N ASP A 221 -8.29 7.65 -4.41
CA ASP A 221 -7.09 8.00 -5.18
C ASP A 221 -5.97 8.61 -4.32
N GLN A 222 -6.29 9.28 -3.21
CA GLN A 222 -5.32 9.82 -2.27
C GLN A 222 -4.53 8.73 -1.52
N ASN A 223 -5.04 7.49 -1.46
CA ASN A 223 -4.39 6.33 -0.85
C ASN A 223 -4.12 5.17 -1.83
N GLY A 224 -4.14 5.43 -3.12
CA GLY A 224 -4.03 4.40 -4.19
C GLY A 224 -2.73 3.59 -4.17
N ARG A 225 -1.69 4.03 -3.43
CA ARG A 225 -0.47 3.25 -3.18
C ARG A 225 -0.73 2.14 -2.15
N HIS A 226 -1.47 2.44 -1.11
CA HIS A 226 -1.86 1.51 -0.06
C HIS A 226 -2.86 0.48 -0.59
N GLU A 227 -3.80 0.89 -1.45
CA GLU A 227 -4.72 -0.03 -2.12
C GLU A 227 -3.98 -1.11 -2.93
N ARG A 228 -2.95 -0.72 -3.70
CA ARG A 228 -2.10 -1.67 -4.45
C ARG A 228 -1.31 -2.60 -3.56
N PHE A 229 -0.85 -2.12 -2.40
CA PHE A 229 -0.23 -2.97 -1.39
C PHE A 229 -1.24 -4.00 -0.90
N HIS A 230 -2.46 -3.59 -0.57
CA HIS A 230 -3.54 -4.47 -0.12
C HIS A 230 -3.96 -5.50 -1.17
N GLU A 231 -3.99 -5.15 -2.46
CA GLU A 231 -4.23 -6.12 -3.53
C GLU A 231 -3.16 -7.22 -3.54
N THR A 232 -1.90 -6.83 -3.40
CA THR A 232 -0.77 -7.78 -3.35
C THR A 232 -0.84 -8.66 -2.10
N LEU A 233 -1.03 -8.04 -0.93
CA LEU A 233 -1.17 -8.75 0.35
C LEU A 233 -2.29 -9.80 0.29
N LYS A 234 -3.46 -9.43 -0.24
CA LYS A 234 -4.60 -10.35 -0.42
C LYS A 234 -4.25 -11.52 -1.33
N ALA A 235 -3.65 -11.24 -2.47
CA ALA A 235 -3.31 -12.27 -3.46
C ALA A 235 -2.31 -13.29 -2.90
N GLU A 236 -1.35 -12.86 -2.08
CA GLU A 236 -0.27 -13.72 -1.59
C GLU A 236 -0.59 -14.40 -0.25
N THR A 237 -1.50 -13.83 0.57
CA THR A 237 -1.71 -14.33 1.94
C THR A 237 -3.13 -14.70 2.31
N ALA A 238 -4.13 -14.13 1.61
CA ALA A 238 -5.53 -14.26 1.97
C ALA A 238 -6.42 -14.81 0.82
N SER A 239 -5.81 -15.42 -0.18
CA SER A 239 -6.50 -16.05 -1.31
C SER A 239 -5.90 -17.43 -1.61
N PRO A 240 -6.24 -18.49 -0.84
CA PRO A 240 -7.19 -18.54 0.28
C PRO A 240 -6.61 -18.05 1.63
N PRO A 241 -7.47 -17.66 2.60
CA PRO A 241 -7.04 -17.35 3.96
C PRO A 241 -6.44 -18.58 4.67
N ARG A 242 -5.60 -18.33 5.67
CA ARG A 242 -4.97 -19.38 6.49
C ARG A 242 -5.97 -19.98 7.50
N ALA A 243 -5.60 -21.12 8.11
CA ALA A 243 -6.49 -21.88 8.99
C ALA A 243 -6.88 -21.12 10.27
N SER A 244 -6.01 -20.29 10.82
CA SER A 244 -6.20 -19.55 12.08
C SER A 244 -5.54 -18.17 12.02
N ILE A 245 -5.87 -17.30 12.99
CA ILE A 245 -5.23 -15.98 13.12
C ILE A 245 -3.72 -16.09 13.27
N ARG A 246 -3.24 -17.07 14.04
CA ARG A 246 -1.80 -17.30 14.19
C ARG A 246 -1.14 -17.64 12.84
N ALA A 247 -1.69 -18.60 12.13
CA ALA A 247 -1.18 -18.99 10.81
C ALA A 247 -1.30 -17.84 9.78
N GLN A 248 -2.33 -17.00 9.92
CA GLN A 248 -2.49 -15.80 9.10
C GLN A 248 -1.42 -14.75 9.41
N GLN A 249 -1.06 -14.56 10.70
CA GLN A 249 0.03 -13.66 11.07
C GLN A 249 1.38 -14.17 10.55
N GLU A 250 1.65 -15.47 10.69
CA GLU A 250 2.88 -16.07 10.13
C GLU A 250 2.97 -15.86 8.61
N ALA A 251 1.84 -15.94 7.90
CA ALA A 251 1.80 -15.63 6.47
C ALA A 251 2.01 -14.13 6.17
N PHE A 252 1.52 -13.23 7.03
CA PHE A 252 1.76 -11.80 6.91
C PHE A 252 3.23 -11.45 7.19
N ASP A 253 3.85 -12.08 8.18
CA ASP A 253 5.25 -11.86 8.53
C ASP A 253 6.16 -12.28 7.36
N GLY A 254 5.94 -13.47 6.80
CA GLY A 254 6.68 -13.93 5.61
C GLY A 254 6.44 -13.05 4.38
N PHE A 255 5.20 -12.60 4.16
CA PHE A 255 4.89 -11.66 3.11
C PHE A 255 5.61 -10.32 3.31
N GLN A 256 5.59 -9.77 4.52
CA GLN A 256 6.22 -8.48 4.86
C GLN A 256 7.72 -8.55 4.63
N GLN A 257 8.36 -9.65 5.03
CA GLN A 257 9.78 -9.87 4.79
C GLN A 257 10.08 -9.91 3.28
N GLY A 258 9.45 -10.80 2.52
CA GLY A 258 9.67 -10.90 1.07
C GLY A 258 9.30 -9.62 0.31
N TYR A 259 8.27 -8.90 0.77
CA TYR A 259 7.89 -7.62 0.20
C TYR A 259 8.97 -6.55 0.38
N ASN A 260 9.58 -6.47 1.55
CA ASN A 260 10.60 -5.49 1.87
C ASN A 260 11.98 -5.85 1.31
N GLU A 261 12.38 -7.12 1.41
CA GLU A 261 13.77 -7.54 1.12
C GLU A 261 13.98 -8.03 -0.31
N GLU A 262 12.93 -8.63 -0.92
CA GLU A 262 13.09 -9.32 -2.20
C GLU A 262 12.33 -8.66 -3.35
N ARG A 263 11.16 -8.04 -3.07
CA ARG A 263 10.26 -7.58 -4.12
C ARG A 263 10.77 -6.32 -4.82
N PRO A 264 11.07 -6.37 -6.14
CA PRO A 264 11.48 -5.19 -6.89
C PRO A 264 10.33 -4.20 -7.09
N HIS A 265 10.59 -2.90 -6.92
CA HIS A 265 9.60 -1.84 -7.12
C HIS A 265 10.00 -0.88 -8.24
N GLU A 266 9.18 -0.80 -9.30
CA GLU A 266 9.44 0.09 -10.45
C GLU A 266 9.65 1.56 -10.02
N ALA A 267 8.87 2.02 -9.03
CA ALA A 267 8.99 3.38 -8.52
C ALA A 267 10.29 3.66 -7.74
N LEU A 268 11.03 2.62 -7.38
CA LEU A 268 12.32 2.68 -6.69
C LEU A 268 13.49 2.30 -7.61
N GLY A 269 13.29 2.35 -8.93
CA GLY A 269 14.29 1.87 -9.89
C GLY A 269 14.51 0.37 -9.80
N MET A 270 13.46 -0.38 -9.54
CA MET A 270 13.47 -1.84 -9.34
C MET A 270 14.15 -2.31 -8.04
N ARG A 271 14.59 -1.43 -7.15
CA ARG A 271 15.16 -1.83 -5.84
C ARG A 271 14.05 -2.31 -4.90
N PRO A 272 14.34 -3.30 -4.02
CA PRO A 272 13.49 -3.63 -2.88
C PRO A 272 13.36 -2.47 -1.89
N PRO A 273 12.23 -2.35 -1.15
CA PRO A 273 12.03 -1.31 -0.15
C PRO A 273 13.13 -1.23 0.91
N ALA A 274 13.67 -2.35 1.38
CA ALA A 274 14.71 -2.39 2.41
C ALA A 274 16.04 -1.74 1.96
N GLU A 275 16.30 -1.64 0.66
CA GLU A 275 17.48 -0.93 0.14
C GLU A 275 17.31 0.60 0.10
N VAL A 276 16.11 1.09 0.37
CA VAL A 276 15.76 2.52 0.30
C VAL A 276 15.33 3.06 1.65
N TYR A 277 14.73 2.20 2.49
CA TYR A 277 14.23 2.59 3.80
C TYR A 277 15.38 2.75 4.79
N GLU A 278 15.32 3.85 5.55
CA GLU A 278 16.22 4.13 6.67
C GLU A 278 15.38 4.38 7.93
N LEU A 279 15.92 4.03 9.10
CA LEU A 279 15.24 4.29 10.36
C LEU A 279 15.07 5.80 10.57
N SER A 280 13.94 6.19 11.15
CA SER A 280 13.71 7.60 11.47
C SER A 280 14.69 8.08 12.55
N PRO A 281 15.33 9.25 12.36
CA PRO A 281 16.15 9.88 13.40
C PRO A 281 15.29 10.37 14.57
N ARG A 282 13.97 10.54 14.36
CA ARG A 282 13.03 10.98 15.40
C ARG A 282 12.62 9.79 16.25
N GLN A 283 13.25 9.66 17.41
CA GLN A 283 12.97 8.56 18.33
C GLN A 283 11.72 8.85 19.18
N MET A 284 10.95 7.79 19.49
CA MET A 284 9.87 7.88 20.46
C MET A 284 10.46 7.98 21.87
N LEU A 285 10.33 9.15 22.49
CA LEU A 285 10.73 9.37 23.88
C LEU A 285 9.66 8.77 24.82
N GLY A 286 10.10 8.23 25.95
CA GLY A 286 9.20 7.52 26.90
C GLY A 286 8.11 8.40 27.51
N GLU A 287 8.39 9.68 27.73
CA GLU A 287 7.42 10.63 28.30
C GLU A 287 6.86 11.55 27.23
N LEU A 288 5.52 11.62 27.18
CA LEU A 288 4.81 12.57 26.32
C LEU A 288 4.83 13.94 27.00
N GLN A 289 5.50 14.91 26.36
CA GLN A 289 5.50 16.28 26.86
C GLN A 289 4.17 16.97 26.56
N GLU A 290 3.73 17.81 27.49
CA GLU A 290 2.60 18.69 27.25
C GLU A 290 2.98 19.76 26.21
N HIS A 291 2.02 20.16 25.38
CA HIS A 291 2.24 21.24 24.44
C HIS A 291 2.46 22.56 25.17
N SER A 292 3.58 23.21 24.93
CA SER A 292 3.84 24.58 25.34
C SER A 292 3.45 25.55 24.23
N TYR A 293 2.97 26.71 24.62
CA TYR A 293 2.54 27.75 23.69
C TYR A 293 3.33 29.02 23.91
N GLU A 294 3.71 29.67 22.83
CA GLU A 294 4.46 30.93 22.84
C GLU A 294 3.61 32.10 23.35
N THR A 295 4.29 33.23 23.59
CA THR A 295 3.64 34.50 23.94
C THR A 295 2.56 34.87 22.90
N GLY A 296 1.39 35.28 23.37
CA GLY A 296 0.23 35.61 22.54
C GLY A 296 -0.80 34.49 22.43
N PHE A 297 -0.51 33.32 23.00
CA PHE A 297 -1.53 32.29 23.24
C PHE A 297 -2.03 32.32 24.68
N GLU A 298 -3.31 32.03 24.84
CA GLU A 298 -3.89 31.64 26.12
C GLU A 298 -4.02 30.13 26.19
N SER A 299 -3.32 29.50 27.13
CA SER A 299 -3.39 28.05 27.33
C SER A 299 -4.61 27.69 28.19
N ARG A 300 -5.33 26.63 27.80
CA ARG A 300 -6.48 26.09 28.56
C ARG A 300 -6.39 24.57 28.62
N SER A 301 -6.48 24.03 29.85
CA SER A 301 -6.62 22.58 30.03
C SER A 301 -8.03 22.11 29.69
N VAL A 302 -8.12 21.06 28.89
CA VAL A 302 -9.39 20.43 28.52
C VAL A 302 -9.78 19.44 29.62
N ARG A 303 -10.97 19.63 30.18
CA ARG A 303 -11.51 18.78 31.25
C ARG A 303 -11.90 17.40 30.74
N SER A 304 -12.22 16.50 31.66
CA SER A 304 -12.63 15.11 31.36
C SER A 304 -13.90 15.01 30.50
N ASP A 305 -14.75 16.03 30.55
CA ASP A 305 -15.97 16.17 29.74
C ASP A 305 -15.69 16.79 28.33
N GLY A 306 -14.44 17.07 28.01
CA GLY A 306 -14.04 17.66 26.73
C GLY A 306 -14.23 19.18 26.66
N SER A 307 -14.47 19.89 27.79
CA SER A 307 -14.68 21.32 27.82
C SER A 307 -13.49 22.10 28.41
N ILE A 308 -13.40 23.37 28.05
CA ILE A 308 -12.46 24.35 28.64
C ILE A 308 -13.25 25.46 29.32
N LYS A 309 -12.66 26.11 30.31
CA LYS A 309 -13.21 27.36 30.87
C LYS A 309 -12.73 28.54 30.05
N TRP A 310 -13.66 29.30 29.46
CA TRP A 310 -13.40 30.48 28.65
C TRP A 310 -14.34 31.61 29.05
N ASP A 311 -13.79 32.76 29.42
CA ASP A 311 -14.56 33.94 29.83
C ASP A 311 -15.68 33.61 30.85
N GLY A 312 -15.30 32.84 31.88
CA GLY A 312 -16.21 32.44 32.96
C GLY A 312 -17.11 31.23 32.67
N GLU A 313 -17.27 30.84 31.41
CA GLU A 313 -18.19 29.82 30.94
C GLU A 313 -17.50 28.57 30.46
N MET A 314 -18.26 27.49 30.32
CA MET A 314 -17.75 26.23 29.80
C MET A 314 -17.98 26.13 28.28
N VAL A 315 -16.91 25.92 27.52
CA VAL A 315 -16.95 25.79 26.05
C VAL A 315 -16.46 24.40 25.66
N PHE A 316 -17.27 23.69 24.91
CA PHE A 316 -16.94 22.32 24.47
C PHE A 316 -15.91 22.34 23.34
N VAL A 317 -14.82 21.63 23.54
CA VAL A 317 -13.72 21.42 22.56
C VAL A 317 -13.90 20.07 21.88
N GLY A 318 -14.15 19.01 22.66
CA GLY A 318 -14.32 17.64 22.18
C GLY A 318 -13.74 16.61 23.15
N GLU A 319 -14.42 15.48 23.30
CA GLU A 319 -13.97 14.39 24.19
C GLU A 319 -12.60 13.80 23.82
N ALA A 320 -12.22 13.88 22.53
CA ALA A 320 -10.92 13.40 22.06
C ALA A 320 -9.74 14.20 22.65
N PHE A 321 -10.00 15.45 23.08
CA PHE A 321 -9.01 16.35 23.64
C PHE A 321 -8.94 16.31 25.18
N ALA A 322 -9.76 15.50 25.83
CA ALA A 322 -9.79 15.42 27.30
C ALA A 322 -8.40 15.11 27.88
N GLY A 323 -7.97 15.96 28.83
CA GLY A 323 -6.63 15.88 29.44
C GLY A 323 -5.54 16.60 28.68
N GLU A 324 -5.82 17.17 27.51
CA GLU A 324 -4.85 17.95 26.74
C GLU A 324 -4.88 19.44 27.12
N VAL A 325 -3.81 20.15 26.74
CA VAL A 325 -3.74 21.61 26.81
C VAL A 325 -3.90 22.16 25.40
N VAL A 326 -4.88 23.04 25.19
CA VAL A 326 -5.09 23.75 23.93
C VAL A 326 -4.64 25.19 24.04
N GLY A 327 -4.07 25.71 22.95
CA GLY A 327 -3.68 27.12 22.83
C GLY A 327 -4.75 27.90 22.07
N ILE A 328 -5.11 29.06 22.60
CA ILE A 328 -6.12 29.95 22.01
C ILE A 328 -5.45 31.26 21.66
N LYS A 329 -5.46 31.65 20.39
CA LYS A 329 -4.80 32.87 19.89
C LYS A 329 -5.78 33.77 19.17
N PRO A 330 -5.90 35.07 19.54
CA PRO A 330 -6.74 36.00 18.83
C PRO A 330 -6.23 36.22 17.41
N PHE A 331 -7.13 36.37 16.44
CA PHE A 331 -6.77 36.67 15.05
C PHE A 331 -7.71 37.69 14.39
N ASP A 332 -8.91 37.90 14.95
CA ASP A 332 -9.87 38.88 14.49
C ASP A 332 -10.76 39.32 15.66
N ASP A 333 -11.59 40.36 15.48
CA ASP A 333 -12.46 40.85 16.52
C ASP A 333 -13.50 39.80 16.97
N GLY A 334 -13.35 39.36 18.23
CA GLY A 334 -14.21 38.32 18.82
C GLY A 334 -13.97 36.92 18.27
N LEU A 335 -12.85 36.68 17.55
CA LEU A 335 -12.50 35.36 16.99
C LEU A 335 -11.10 34.92 17.42
N TRP A 336 -10.97 33.65 17.79
CA TRP A 336 -9.71 33.03 18.21
C TRP A 336 -9.47 31.71 17.48
N HIS A 337 -8.24 31.51 17.04
CA HIS A 337 -7.81 30.21 16.58
C HIS A 337 -7.60 29.28 17.79
N VAL A 338 -8.12 28.06 17.73
CA VAL A 338 -7.88 26.99 18.69
C VAL A 338 -6.82 26.05 18.13
N HIS A 339 -5.77 25.79 18.92
CA HIS A 339 -4.63 24.98 18.55
C HIS A 339 -4.45 23.77 19.47
N LEU A 340 -4.05 22.65 18.90
CA LEU A 340 -3.46 21.51 19.62
C LEU A 340 -2.01 21.38 19.17
N GLY A 341 -1.06 21.82 20.00
CA GLY A 341 0.31 21.97 19.59
C GLY A 341 0.45 22.81 18.32
N PRO A 342 1.16 22.32 17.28
CA PRO A 342 1.34 23.07 16.03
C PRO A 342 0.10 23.08 15.12
N LEU A 343 -0.95 22.36 15.48
CA LEU A 343 -2.12 22.20 14.62
C LEU A 343 -3.24 23.17 15.00
N ARG A 344 -3.69 23.94 14.04
CA ARG A 344 -4.92 24.70 14.17
C ARG A 344 -6.10 23.77 13.92
N VAL A 345 -6.99 23.63 14.92
CA VAL A 345 -8.08 22.65 14.91
C VAL A 345 -9.46 23.27 14.78
N GLY A 346 -9.63 24.56 15.11
CA GLY A 346 -10.92 25.23 15.03
C GLY A 346 -10.83 26.74 15.26
N ILE A 347 -12.00 27.37 15.24
CA ILE A 347 -12.19 28.79 15.52
C ILE A 347 -13.20 28.94 16.67
N LEU A 348 -12.77 29.59 17.75
CA LEU A 348 -13.63 29.97 18.87
C LEU A 348 -14.27 31.31 18.59
N HIS A 349 -15.61 31.37 18.66
CA HIS A 349 -16.42 32.56 18.55
C HIS A 349 -16.75 33.09 19.95
N GLY A 350 -16.22 34.24 20.35
CA GLY A 350 -16.40 34.80 21.69
C GLY A 350 -17.84 35.11 22.05
N ARG A 351 -18.63 35.66 21.12
CA ARG A 351 -20.03 36.02 21.36
C ARG A 351 -20.94 34.80 21.59
N SER A 352 -20.78 33.76 20.75
CA SER A 352 -21.59 32.53 20.86
C SER A 352 -21.01 31.51 21.82
N ARG A 353 -19.75 31.69 22.21
CA ARG A 353 -18.98 30.73 23.05
C ARG A 353 -18.96 29.30 22.46
N THR A 354 -18.85 29.22 21.15
CA THR A 354 -18.81 27.96 20.41
C THR A 354 -17.52 27.85 19.64
N ILE A 355 -17.03 26.63 19.47
CA ILE A 355 -15.89 26.35 18.61
C ILE A 355 -16.38 25.64 17.35
N VAL A 356 -16.05 26.21 16.19
CA VAL A 356 -16.38 25.63 14.88
C VAL A 356 -15.15 24.94 14.30
N PRO A 357 -15.30 23.75 13.71
CA PRO A 357 -14.22 23.09 12.98
C PRO A 357 -13.77 23.93 11.77
N LEU A 358 -12.50 23.78 11.39
CA LEU A 358 -12.02 24.33 10.12
C LEU A 358 -12.64 23.56 8.95
N GLN A 359 -13.06 24.27 7.90
CA GLN A 359 -13.67 23.64 6.71
C GLN A 359 -12.72 22.67 5.99
N ASP A 360 -11.42 22.99 5.96
CA ASP A 360 -10.38 22.20 5.29
C ASP A 360 -9.71 21.16 6.21
N GLY A 361 -10.24 20.95 7.42
CA GLY A 361 -9.63 20.08 8.42
C GLY A 361 -8.44 20.71 9.14
N VAL A 362 -7.49 19.90 9.59
CA VAL A 362 -6.31 20.39 10.32
C VAL A 362 -5.36 21.13 9.39
N THR A 363 -5.05 22.39 9.72
CA THR A 363 -4.03 23.16 8.99
C THR A 363 -2.76 23.22 9.83
N HIS A 364 -1.67 22.69 9.29
CA HIS A 364 -0.34 22.86 9.88
C HIS A 364 0.10 24.31 9.71
N VAL A 365 0.47 24.98 10.80
CA VAL A 365 1.06 26.32 10.75
C VAL A 365 2.58 26.14 10.58
N PRO A 366 3.17 26.53 9.42
CA PRO A 366 4.61 26.48 9.27
C PRO A 366 5.24 27.48 10.24
N GLY A 367 6.19 27.03 11.09
CA GLY A 367 6.95 27.96 11.93
C GLY A 367 7.16 27.55 13.38
N HIS A 368 6.48 26.52 13.89
CA HIS A 368 6.84 25.96 15.20
C HIS A 368 7.90 24.87 14.96
N GLY A 369 9.15 25.28 15.11
CA GLY A 369 10.31 24.43 14.95
C GLY A 369 10.25 23.25 15.90
N ALA A 370 10.43 22.05 15.34
CA ALA A 370 10.99 20.94 16.08
C ALA A 370 12.46 21.29 16.35
N GLY A 371 12.76 21.75 17.58
CA GLY A 371 14.10 21.75 18.12
C GLY A 371 14.45 20.35 18.63
#